data_44729f8d07fc633e3978c3a58089181a
#
_entry.id   44729f8d07fc633e3978c3a58089181a
#
_cell.length_a   1.000
_cell.length_b   1.000
_cell.length_c   1.000
_cell.angle_alpha   90.00
_cell.angle_beta   90.00
_cell.angle_gamma   90.00
#
_symmetry.space_group_name_H-M   'P 1'
#
loop_
_entity.id
_entity.type
_entity.pdbx_description
1 polymer ?
#
loop_
_entity_poly.entity_id
_entity_poly.type
_entity_poly.pdbx_seq_one_letter_code
_entity_poly.pdbx_strand_id
1 'polypeptide(L)'
;YHKTHLVPFGEYVPLADWLGQLFEPLVQEVGGFSPGQELRVGDISGTRFATLICYEGIFPELSRECVRQGAEVLVVITNDSWYGRTAAPSQHLQMAAFRAIETRKPLLRCANSGYSVVIDPLGQQGQKIGLFEEGMFIAEVAGNNYRSIYSYAGEWINIALIGVTLMLALGGRFRKSDSQGSKRSKGK
;
A
#
# COMPACT_ATOMS: atom_id res chain seq x y z
N TYR A 1 -12.99 10.97 9.68
CA TYR A 1 -11.61 10.65 9.32
C TYR A 1 -11.10 11.67 8.30
N HIS A 2 -9.91 12.18 8.53
CA HIS A 2 -9.21 13.07 7.61
C HIS A 2 -8.05 12.32 6.97
N LYS A 3 -7.89 12.44 5.65
CA LYS A 3 -6.81 11.79 4.89
C LYS A 3 -5.45 12.18 5.47
N THR A 4 -4.61 11.20 5.79
CA THR A 4 -3.30 11.39 6.44
C THR A 4 -2.15 11.52 5.43
N HIS A 5 -2.25 10.82 4.29
CA HIS A 5 -1.25 10.82 3.24
C HIS A 5 -1.78 11.50 1.99
N LEU A 6 -1.37 12.75 1.80
CA LEU A 6 -1.75 13.58 0.66
C LEU A 6 -0.94 13.20 -0.59
N VAL A 7 -1.54 13.42 -1.77
CA VAL A 7 -0.90 13.20 -3.06
C VAL A 7 0.06 14.35 -3.37
N PRO A 8 1.37 14.08 -3.54
CA PRO A 8 2.32 15.10 -3.96
C PRO A 8 1.92 15.69 -5.31
N PHE A 9 2.02 17.00 -5.45
CA PHE A 9 1.65 17.79 -6.64
C PHE A 9 0.17 17.70 -7.07
N GLY A 10 -0.66 16.95 -6.32
CA GLY A 10 -2.10 16.86 -6.55
C GLY A 10 -2.92 17.43 -5.40
N GLU A 11 -2.42 17.34 -4.18
CA GLU A 11 -3.09 17.82 -2.96
C GLU A 11 -2.18 18.74 -2.12
N TYR A 12 -0.87 18.67 -2.33
CA TYR A 12 0.11 19.57 -1.74
C TYR A 12 1.35 19.69 -2.65
N VAL A 13 2.10 20.76 -2.50
CA VAL A 13 3.37 20.94 -3.21
C VAL A 13 4.52 20.65 -2.24
N PRO A 14 5.33 19.60 -2.49
CA PRO A 14 6.49 19.32 -1.66
C PRO A 14 7.46 20.49 -1.67
N LEU A 15 8.06 20.82 -0.50
CA LEU A 15 9.02 21.90 -0.33
C LEU A 15 8.48 23.31 -0.65
N ALA A 16 7.15 23.50 -0.69
CA ALA A 16 6.54 24.81 -0.96
C ALA A 16 7.06 25.90 -0.01
N ASP A 17 7.26 25.57 1.27
CA ASP A 17 7.79 26.51 2.28
C ASP A 17 9.22 26.95 1.99
N TRP A 18 10.02 26.12 1.32
CA TRP A 18 11.40 26.40 0.99
C TRP A 18 11.57 27.06 -0.39
N LEU A 19 10.70 26.73 -1.35
CA LEU A 19 10.73 27.21 -2.72
C LEU A 19 9.60 28.19 -3.05
N GLY A 20 8.87 28.68 -2.04
CA GLY A 20 7.58 29.34 -2.06
C GLY A 20 7.32 30.28 -3.26
N GLN A 21 8.23 31.20 -3.54
CA GLN A 21 8.03 32.17 -4.64
C GLN A 21 8.10 31.54 -6.05
N LEU A 22 8.86 30.45 -6.21
CA LEU A 22 9.01 29.78 -7.52
C LEU A 22 7.80 28.90 -7.87
N PHE A 23 7.10 28.40 -6.86
CA PHE A 23 5.95 27.49 -7.01
C PHE A 23 4.61 28.13 -6.63
N GLU A 24 4.58 29.42 -6.32
CA GLU A 24 3.36 30.12 -5.90
C GLU A 24 2.15 29.90 -6.84
N PRO A 25 2.30 29.94 -8.19
CA PRO A 25 1.19 29.63 -9.08
C PRO A 25 0.70 28.18 -8.95
N LEU A 26 1.61 27.22 -8.75
CA LEU A 26 1.29 25.80 -8.59
C LEU A 26 0.62 25.55 -7.23
N VAL A 27 1.06 26.21 -6.18
CA VAL A 27 0.46 26.11 -4.83
C VAL A 27 -0.98 26.63 -4.84
N GLN A 28 -1.25 27.72 -5.57
CA GLN A 28 -2.59 28.28 -5.70
C GLN A 28 -3.53 27.34 -6.48
N GLU A 29 -3.01 26.64 -7.48
CA GLU A 29 -3.79 25.72 -8.34
C GLU A 29 -4.08 24.38 -7.66
N VAL A 30 -3.12 23.84 -6.89
CA VAL A 30 -3.21 22.54 -6.19
C VAL A 30 -4.10 22.60 -4.94
N GLY A 31 -4.23 23.79 -4.32
CA GLY A 31 -4.95 23.96 -3.07
C GLY A 31 -4.15 23.50 -1.84
N GLY A 32 -4.40 24.12 -0.70
CA GLY A 32 -3.71 23.84 0.56
C GLY A 32 -4.46 22.81 1.41
N PHE A 33 -4.46 21.53 1.03
CA PHE A 33 -4.99 20.49 1.91
C PHE A 33 -4.06 20.27 3.11
N SER A 34 -4.65 20.10 4.28
CA SER A 34 -3.93 19.74 5.50
C SER A 34 -4.10 18.25 5.78
N PRO A 35 -3.02 17.50 6.04
CA PRO A 35 -3.12 16.08 6.35
C PRO A 35 -3.78 15.87 7.71
N GLY A 36 -4.54 14.77 7.83
CA GLY A 36 -5.00 14.26 9.11
C GLY A 36 -3.82 13.78 9.96
N GLN A 37 -4.04 13.69 11.26
CA GLN A 37 -2.98 13.33 12.21
C GLN A 37 -3.00 11.85 12.59
N GLU A 38 -4.12 11.16 12.42
CA GLU A 38 -4.30 9.79 12.91
C GLU A 38 -5.17 8.94 11.96
N LEU A 39 -4.86 7.66 11.91
CA LEU A 39 -5.74 6.65 11.32
C LEU A 39 -6.83 6.30 12.34
N ARG A 40 -8.02 6.00 11.84
CA ARG A 40 -9.17 5.65 12.69
C ARG A 40 -9.79 4.33 12.28
N VAL A 41 -10.14 3.55 13.29
CA VAL A 41 -10.93 2.32 13.15
C VAL A 41 -12.33 2.62 13.67
N GLY A 42 -13.32 2.43 12.81
CA GLY A 42 -14.73 2.52 13.15
C GLY A 42 -15.31 1.15 13.51
N ASP A 43 -16.55 1.15 14.01
CA ASP A 43 -17.32 -0.06 14.28
C ASP A 43 -18.71 0.07 13.67
N ILE A 44 -19.13 -0.97 12.97
CA ILE A 44 -20.50 -1.11 12.47
C ILE A 44 -21.01 -2.47 12.93
N SER A 45 -21.95 -2.47 13.86
CA SER A 45 -22.62 -3.67 14.37
C SER A 45 -21.64 -4.76 14.85
N GLY A 46 -20.54 -4.35 15.52
CA GLY A 46 -19.54 -5.25 16.06
C GLY A 46 -18.45 -5.65 15.07
N THR A 47 -18.48 -5.20 13.82
CA THR A 47 -17.40 -5.38 12.84
C THR A 47 -16.56 -4.11 12.77
N ARG A 48 -15.27 -4.25 13.05
CA ARG A 48 -14.32 -3.13 13.03
C ARG A 48 -13.75 -2.92 11.64
N PHE A 49 -13.83 -1.70 11.14
CA PHE A 49 -13.33 -1.36 9.80
C PHE A 49 -12.43 -0.13 9.83
N ALA A 50 -11.52 -0.05 8.88
CA ALA A 50 -10.72 1.15 8.65
C ALA A 50 -10.88 1.62 7.21
N THR A 51 -10.99 2.94 7.03
CA THR A 51 -11.10 3.57 5.72
C THR A 51 -9.76 4.18 5.34
N LEU A 52 -9.31 3.90 4.11
CA LEU A 52 -8.17 4.51 3.45
C LEU A 52 -8.68 5.34 2.26
N ILE A 53 -8.22 6.56 2.14
CA ILE A 53 -8.70 7.49 1.11
C ILE A 53 -7.72 7.54 -0.06
N CYS A 54 -8.15 7.03 -1.22
CA CYS A 54 -7.45 7.14 -2.50
C CYS A 54 -5.99 6.63 -2.39
N TYR A 55 -5.03 7.53 -2.52
CA TYR A 55 -3.59 7.28 -2.47
C TYR A 55 -3.13 6.51 -1.22
N GLU A 56 -3.84 6.64 -0.10
CA GLU A 56 -3.53 5.87 1.12
C GLU A 56 -3.60 4.35 0.93
N GLY A 57 -4.45 3.88 0.00
CA GLY A 57 -4.61 2.46 -0.31
C GLY A 57 -3.38 1.80 -0.91
N ILE A 58 -2.38 2.55 -1.37
CA ILE A 58 -1.14 1.98 -1.90
C ILE A 58 -0.09 1.72 -0.82
N PHE A 59 -0.19 2.37 0.36
CA PHE A 59 0.82 2.29 1.42
C PHE A 59 0.58 1.09 2.33
N PRO A 60 1.52 0.13 2.37
CA PRO A 60 1.38 -1.06 3.21
C PRO A 60 1.41 -0.74 4.71
N GLU A 61 2.18 0.25 5.12
CA GLU A 61 2.28 0.68 6.52
C GLU A 61 0.97 1.21 7.08
N LEU A 62 0.17 1.93 6.28
CA LEU A 62 -1.13 2.45 6.71
C LEU A 62 -2.13 1.32 6.94
N SER A 63 -2.23 0.40 5.99
CA SER A 63 -3.11 -0.77 6.11
C SER A 63 -2.71 -1.65 7.30
N ARG A 64 -1.41 -1.84 7.50
CA ARG A 64 -0.86 -2.58 8.63
C ARG A 64 -1.20 -1.90 9.95
N GLU A 65 -1.07 -0.58 10.04
CA GLU A 65 -1.40 0.16 11.26
C GLU A 65 -2.90 0.08 11.57
N CYS A 66 -3.78 0.21 10.57
CA CYS A 66 -5.21 -0.01 10.74
C CYS A 66 -5.52 -1.40 11.34
N VAL A 67 -4.85 -2.45 10.85
CA VAL A 67 -5.03 -3.82 11.36
C VAL A 67 -4.44 -3.97 12.77
N ARG A 68 -3.35 -3.30 13.10
CA ARG A 68 -2.80 -3.26 14.47
C ARG A 68 -3.77 -2.61 15.45
N GLN A 69 -4.48 -1.56 15.02
CA GLN A 69 -5.55 -0.92 15.79
C GLN A 69 -6.82 -1.77 15.86
N GLY A 70 -6.85 -2.90 15.16
CA GLY A 70 -7.89 -3.92 15.24
C GLY A 70 -8.92 -3.86 14.12
N ALA A 71 -8.62 -3.27 12.97
CA ALA A 71 -9.50 -3.37 11.81
C ALA A 71 -9.60 -4.82 11.33
N GLU A 72 -10.83 -5.27 11.08
CA GLU A 72 -11.19 -6.59 10.58
C GLU A 72 -11.49 -6.55 9.08
N VAL A 73 -11.85 -5.37 8.58
CA VAL A 73 -12.16 -5.06 7.19
C VAL A 73 -11.44 -3.78 6.81
N LEU A 74 -10.86 -3.74 5.63
CA LEU A 74 -10.31 -2.52 5.03
C LEU A 74 -11.32 -1.96 4.01
N VAL A 75 -11.47 -0.65 3.98
CA VAL A 75 -12.31 0.06 3.01
C VAL A 75 -11.44 1.08 2.28
N VAL A 76 -11.41 1.05 0.96
CA VAL A 76 -10.74 2.06 0.14
C VAL A 76 -11.79 2.84 -0.62
N ILE A 77 -11.87 4.13 -0.39
CA ILE A 77 -12.70 5.06 -1.16
C ILE A 77 -11.80 5.92 -2.03
N THR A 78 -12.08 6.03 -3.32
CA THR A 78 -11.17 6.71 -4.25
C THR A 78 -11.89 7.39 -5.40
N ASN A 79 -11.24 8.41 -5.96
CA ASN A 79 -11.60 8.98 -7.24
C ASN A 79 -10.44 8.78 -8.22
N ASP A 80 -10.61 7.86 -9.15
CA ASP A 80 -9.59 7.51 -10.14
C ASP A 80 -9.73 8.30 -11.46
N SER A 81 -10.61 9.33 -11.52
CA SER A 81 -10.85 10.13 -12.73
C SER A 81 -9.59 10.81 -13.27
N TRP A 82 -8.65 11.15 -12.41
CA TRP A 82 -7.36 11.72 -12.73
C TRP A 82 -6.53 10.88 -13.71
N TYR A 83 -6.70 9.57 -13.66
CA TYR A 83 -5.93 8.63 -14.47
C TYR A 83 -6.51 8.40 -15.85
N GLY A 84 -7.78 8.80 -16.10
CA GLY A 84 -8.46 8.52 -17.35
C GLY A 84 -8.49 7.02 -17.70
N ARG A 85 -8.58 6.71 -18.98
CA ARG A 85 -8.56 5.32 -19.49
C ARG A 85 -7.13 4.85 -19.76
N THR A 86 -6.30 4.81 -18.73
CA THR A 86 -4.90 4.35 -18.78
C THR A 86 -4.72 3.06 -18.00
N ALA A 87 -3.50 2.59 -17.85
CA ALA A 87 -3.18 1.45 -16.98
C ALA A 87 -3.22 1.80 -15.48
N ALA A 88 -3.16 3.09 -15.12
CA ALA A 88 -3.02 3.52 -13.74
C ALA A 88 -4.18 3.10 -12.81
N PRO A 89 -5.47 3.14 -13.19
CA PRO A 89 -6.54 2.60 -12.36
C PRO A 89 -6.39 1.11 -12.05
N SER A 90 -5.91 0.32 -13.03
CA SER A 90 -5.65 -1.11 -12.82
C SER A 90 -4.47 -1.34 -11.88
N GLN A 91 -3.41 -0.55 -12.01
CA GLN A 91 -2.25 -0.61 -11.09
C GLN A 91 -2.66 -0.20 -9.68
N HIS A 92 -3.45 0.86 -9.53
CA HIS A 92 -3.98 1.31 -8.25
C HIS A 92 -4.87 0.23 -7.58
N LEU A 93 -5.70 -0.46 -8.37
CA LEU A 93 -6.48 -1.61 -7.88
C LEU A 93 -5.57 -2.76 -7.42
N GLN A 94 -4.53 -3.10 -8.18
CA GLN A 94 -3.60 -4.16 -7.79
C GLN A 94 -2.85 -3.82 -6.51
N MET A 95 -2.42 -2.57 -6.33
CA MET A 95 -1.80 -2.13 -5.09
C MET A 95 -2.75 -2.28 -3.90
N ALA A 96 -4.03 -1.95 -4.06
CA ALA A 96 -5.03 -2.19 -3.02
C ALA A 96 -5.23 -3.69 -2.74
N ALA A 97 -5.19 -4.56 -3.76
CA ALA A 97 -5.28 -6.00 -3.57
C ALA A 97 -4.11 -6.57 -2.75
N PHE A 98 -2.91 -6.04 -2.92
CA PHE A 98 -1.78 -6.40 -2.05
C PHE A 98 -2.05 -6.10 -0.59
N ARG A 99 -2.76 -5.03 -0.25
CA ARG A 99 -3.14 -4.71 1.15
C ARG A 99 -3.98 -5.82 1.76
N ALA A 100 -4.94 -6.38 0.99
CA ALA A 100 -5.74 -7.52 1.46
C ALA A 100 -4.85 -8.75 1.71
N ILE A 101 -3.94 -9.08 0.79
CA ILE A 101 -3.02 -10.22 0.89
C ILE A 101 -2.08 -10.07 2.09
N GLU A 102 -1.43 -8.93 2.22
CA GLU A 102 -0.45 -8.64 3.26
C GLU A 102 -1.05 -8.67 4.65
N THR A 103 -2.24 -8.11 4.81
CA THR A 103 -2.91 -8.00 6.11
C THR A 103 -3.83 -9.18 6.41
N ARG A 104 -4.15 -10.00 5.41
CA ARG A 104 -5.17 -11.06 5.48
C ARG A 104 -6.54 -10.54 5.89
N LYS A 105 -6.87 -9.34 5.43
CA LYS A 105 -8.18 -8.72 5.64
C LYS A 105 -8.94 -8.58 4.32
N PRO A 106 -10.26 -8.80 4.33
CA PRO A 106 -11.06 -8.44 3.17
C PRO A 106 -10.98 -6.94 2.95
N LEU A 107 -11.02 -6.53 1.69
CA LEU A 107 -10.93 -5.13 1.28
C LEU A 107 -12.11 -4.78 0.37
N LEU A 108 -12.85 -3.77 0.77
CA LEU A 108 -13.92 -3.17 -0.02
C LEU A 108 -13.35 -1.94 -0.73
N ARG A 109 -13.37 -1.92 -2.05
CA ARG A 109 -12.99 -0.75 -2.83
C ARG A 109 -14.20 -0.14 -3.49
N CYS A 110 -14.44 1.13 -3.22
CA CYS A 110 -15.46 1.95 -3.86
C CYS A 110 -14.78 3.12 -4.60
N ALA A 111 -14.94 3.18 -5.90
CA ALA A 111 -14.31 4.19 -6.75
C ALA A 111 -15.36 4.99 -7.52
N ASN A 112 -15.15 6.30 -7.63
CA ASN A 112 -16.02 7.17 -8.41
C ASN A 112 -15.98 6.81 -9.91
N SER A 113 -14.81 6.76 -10.52
CA SER A 113 -14.66 6.40 -11.95
C SER A 113 -13.72 5.24 -12.19
N GLY A 114 -13.14 4.71 -11.12
CA GLY A 114 -12.27 3.54 -11.12
C GLY A 114 -13.02 2.23 -10.94
N TYR A 115 -12.29 1.18 -10.60
CA TYR A 115 -12.88 -0.12 -10.29
C TYR A 115 -13.45 -0.16 -8.87
N SER A 116 -14.73 -0.51 -8.74
CA SER A 116 -15.35 -0.86 -7.44
C SER A 116 -15.41 -2.38 -7.33
N VAL A 117 -14.89 -2.95 -6.24
CA VAL A 117 -14.69 -4.39 -6.12
C VAL A 117 -14.56 -4.81 -4.66
N VAL A 118 -14.97 -6.03 -4.37
CA VAL A 118 -14.65 -6.74 -3.12
C VAL A 118 -13.45 -7.64 -3.36
N ILE A 119 -12.48 -7.56 -2.49
CA ILE A 119 -11.24 -8.34 -2.55
C ILE A 119 -11.17 -9.19 -1.28
N ASP A 120 -11.00 -10.48 -1.45
CA ASP A 120 -10.89 -11.40 -0.33
C ASP A 120 -9.50 -11.33 0.36
N PRO A 121 -9.30 -11.96 1.53
CA PRO A 121 -8.00 -11.96 2.22
C PRO A 121 -6.85 -12.66 1.47
N LEU A 122 -7.13 -13.32 0.35
CA LEU A 122 -6.14 -13.94 -0.54
C LEU A 122 -5.86 -13.10 -1.78
N GLY A 123 -6.52 -11.94 -1.92
CA GLY A 123 -6.36 -11.03 -3.05
C GLY A 123 -7.24 -11.37 -4.26
N GLN A 124 -8.16 -12.33 -4.12
CA GLN A 124 -9.08 -12.68 -5.19
C GLN A 124 -10.14 -11.60 -5.32
N GLN A 125 -10.34 -11.13 -6.55
CA GLN A 125 -11.35 -10.12 -6.86
C GLN A 125 -12.69 -10.81 -7.12
N GLY A 126 -13.69 -10.45 -6.34
CA GLY A 126 -15.07 -10.89 -6.51
C GLY A 126 -15.83 -10.04 -7.53
N GLN A 127 -17.11 -9.78 -7.25
CA GLN A 127 -17.94 -8.91 -8.08
C GLN A 127 -17.31 -7.52 -8.23
N LYS A 128 -17.34 -7.00 -9.46
CA LYS A 128 -16.64 -5.77 -9.84
C LYS A 128 -17.48 -4.91 -10.79
N ILE A 129 -17.47 -3.58 -10.54
CA ILE A 129 -17.90 -2.56 -11.48
C ILE A 129 -16.68 -2.06 -12.23
N GLY A 130 -16.79 -1.91 -13.55
CA GLY A 130 -15.69 -1.55 -14.45
C GLY A 130 -15.33 -0.07 -14.38
N LEU A 131 -14.32 0.28 -15.17
CA LEU A 131 -13.81 1.64 -15.31
C LEU A 131 -14.82 2.53 -16.04
N PHE A 132 -15.24 3.63 -15.44
CA PHE A 132 -16.27 4.56 -15.93
C PHE A 132 -17.64 3.89 -16.17
N GLU A 133 -17.93 2.86 -15.40
CA GLU A 133 -19.25 2.24 -15.39
C GLU A 133 -20.02 2.68 -14.13
N GLU A 134 -21.27 3.03 -14.29
CA GLU A 134 -22.20 3.27 -13.19
C GLU A 134 -22.81 1.95 -12.75
N GLY A 135 -22.87 1.75 -11.43
CA GLY A 135 -23.46 0.53 -10.91
C GLY A 135 -23.45 0.46 -9.38
N MET A 136 -24.17 -0.52 -8.89
CA MET A 136 -24.24 -0.84 -7.48
C MET A 136 -24.34 -2.35 -7.32
N PHE A 137 -23.70 -2.89 -6.31
CA PHE A 137 -23.91 -4.26 -5.88
C PHE A 137 -23.86 -4.36 -4.35
N ILE A 138 -24.45 -5.40 -3.83
CA ILE A 138 -24.41 -5.74 -2.41
C ILE A 138 -23.52 -6.97 -2.28
N ALA A 139 -22.62 -6.94 -1.33
CA ALA A 139 -21.76 -8.07 -1.01
C ALA A 139 -21.73 -8.31 0.50
N GLU A 140 -21.73 -9.59 0.88
CA GLU A 140 -21.50 -9.99 2.25
C GLU A 140 -19.99 -10.15 2.47
N VAL A 141 -19.50 -9.49 3.51
CA VAL A 141 -18.07 -9.51 3.86
C VAL A 141 -17.94 -9.85 5.34
N ALA A 142 -17.30 -10.98 5.61
CA ALA A 142 -16.99 -11.37 6.97
C ALA A 142 -15.67 -10.74 7.42
N GLY A 143 -15.72 -9.92 8.46
CA GLY A 143 -14.52 -9.47 9.17
C GLY A 143 -13.81 -10.66 9.83
N ASN A 144 -12.50 -10.53 10.04
CA ASN A 144 -11.74 -11.55 10.75
C ASN A 144 -10.67 -10.92 11.65
N ASN A 145 -10.34 -11.62 12.73
CA ASN A 145 -9.31 -11.20 13.69
C ASN A 145 -7.93 -11.80 13.42
N TYR A 146 -7.76 -12.52 12.30
CA TYR A 146 -6.47 -13.09 11.92
C TYR A 146 -5.44 -11.98 11.65
N ARG A 147 -4.22 -12.19 12.11
CA ARG A 147 -3.08 -11.30 11.83
C ARG A 147 -2.01 -12.07 11.08
N SER A 148 -1.63 -11.60 9.91
CA SER A 148 -0.55 -12.18 9.12
C SER A 148 0.82 -11.92 9.78
N ILE A 149 1.82 -12.68 9.37
CA ILE A 149 3.22 -12.43 9.79
C ILE A 149 3.63 -11.01 9.39
N TYR A 150 3.21 -10.54 8.22
CA TYR A 150 3.49 -9.18 7.75
C TYR A 150 2.87 -8.11 8.66
N SER A 151 1.68 -8.34 9.22
CA SER A 151 1.03 -7.41 10.16
C SER A 151 1.88 -7.15 11.41
N TYR A 152 2.71 -8.11 11.82
CA TYR A 152 3.64 -7.96 12.95
C TYR A 152 4.99 -7.41 12.50
N ALA A 153 5.62 -8.04 11.51
CA ALA A 153 7.00 -7.78 11.15
C ALA A 153 7.16 -6.60 10.15
N GLY A 154 6.14 -6.34 9.30
CA GLY A 154 6.22 -5.29 8.28
C GLY A 154 7.46 -5.41 7.41
N GLU A 155 8.09 -4.29 7.10
CA GLU A 155 9.26 -4.21 6.24
C GLU A 155 10.54 -4.85 6.82
N TRP A 156 10.57 -5.19 8.13
CA TRP A 156 11.71 -5.87 8.72
C TRP A 156 12.01 -7.21 8.08
N ILE A 157 10.99 -7.88 7.51
CA ILE A 157 11.17 -9.12 6.73
C ILE A 157 12.07 -8.86 5.52
N ASN A 158 11.81 -7.78 4.78
CA ASN A 158 12.57 -7.41 3.60
C ASN A 158 14.01 -7.04 3.97
N ILE A 159 14.20 -6.28 5.03
CA ILE A 159 15.53 -5.92 5.55
C ILE A 159 16.31 -7.17 5.95
N ALA A 160 15.68 -8.12 6.65
CA ALA A 160 16.31 -9.38 7.03
C ALA A 160 16.71 -10.21 5.80
N LEU A 161 15.84 -10.32 4.79
CA LEU A 161 16.13 -11.04 3.54
C LEU A 161 17.29 -10.40 2.76
N ILE A 162 17.33 -9.07 2.68
CA ILE A 162 18.45 -8.34 2.07
C ILE A 162 19.74 -8.65 2.84
N GLY A 163 19.72 -8.60 4.17
CA GLY A 163 20.87 -8.91 5.01
C GLY A 163 21.40 -10.33 4.78
N VAL A 164 20.52 -11.33 4.75
CA VAL A 164 20.87 -12.72 4.46
C VAL A 164 21.48 -12.85 3.06
N THR A 165 20.88 -12.22 2.06
CA THR A 165 21.36 -12.26 0.68
C THR A 165 22.77 -11.68 0.58
N LEU A 166 23.02 -10.53 1.21
CA LEU A 166 24.35 -9.91 1.24
C LEU A 166 25.38 -10.79 1.96
N MET A 167 25.02 -11.39 3.09
CA MET A 167 25.91 -12.33 3.80
C MET A 167 26.29 -13.53 2.93
N LEU A 168 25.32 -14.14 2.24
CA LEU A 168 25.57 -15.27 1.35
C LEU A 168 26.46 -14.87 0.16
N ALA A 169 26.22 -13.71 -0.42
CA ALA A 169 27.01 -13.19 -1.54
C ALA A 169 28.48 -12.92 -1.14
N LEU A 170 28.70 -12.34 0.04
CA LEU A 170 30.04 -12.08 0.57
C LEU A 170 30.74 -13.38 0.97
N GLY A 171 30.07 -14.28 1.68
CA GLY A 171 30.60 -15.58 2.09
C GLY A 171 31.02 -16.45 0.89
N GLY A 172 30.23 -16.42 -0.20
CA GLY A 172 30.59 -17.10 -1.45
C GLY A 172 31.87 -16.56 -2.12
N ARG A 173 32.15 -15.27 -1.99
CA ARG A 173 33.38 -14.64 -2.51
C ARG A 173 34.60 -15.09 -1.73
N PHE A 174 34.53 -15.11 -0.39
CA PHE A 174 35.66 -15.56 0.45
C PHE A 174 36.01 -17.04 0.19
N ARG A 175 35.04 -17.91 0.05
CA ARG A 175 35.21 -19.32 -0.23
C ARG A 175 35.88 -19.59 -1.60
N LYS A 176 35.60 -18.72 -2.59
CA LYS A 176 36.20 -18.82 -3.94
C LYS A 176 37.68 -18.34 -3.95
N SER A 177 38.00 -17.35 -3.11
CA SER A 177 39.37 -16.85 -2.95
C SER A 177 40.31 -17.92 -2.34
N ASP A 178 39.84 -18.63 -1.29
CA ASP A 178 40.64 -19.67 -0.64
C ASP A 178 40.89 -20.88 -1.56
N SER A 179 39.93 -21.23 -2.41
CA SER A 179 40.11 -22.35 -3.37
C SER A 179 41.11 -22.04 -4.47
N GLN A 180 41.32 -20.78 -4.84
CA GLN A 180 42.33 -20.37 -5.81
C GLN A 180 43.71 -20.24 -5.17
N GLY A 181 43.82 -19.84 -3.91
CA GLY A 181 45.07 -19.79 -3.14
C GLY A 181 45.70 -21.18 -2.95
N SER A 182 44.86 -22.18 -2.64
CA SER A 182 45.33 -23.59 -2.43
C SER A 182 45.86 -24.27 -3.71
N LYS A 183 45.34 -23.90 -4.89
CA LYS A 183 45.85 -24.45 -6.18
C LYS A 183 47.18 -23.87 -6.61
N ARG A 184 47.53 -22.63 -6.19
CA ARG A 184 48.84 -22.01 -6.51
C ARG A 184 49.98 -22.53 -5.64
N SER A 185 49.70 -23.04 -4.44
CA SER A 185 50.74 -23.60 -3.52
C SER A 185 51.18 -25.03 -3.86
N LYS A 186 50.40 -25.79 -4.65
CA LYS A 186 50.72 -27.18 -5.01
C LYS A 186 51.43 -27.34 -6.38
N GLY A 187 51.84 -26.24 -7.00
CA GLY A 187 52.46 -26.21 -8.32
C GLY A 187 53.90 -25.66 -8.30
N LYS A 188 54.61 -25.76 -7.17
CA LYS A 188 56.05 -25.47 -7.07
C LYS A 188 56.80 -26.71 -6.57
#